data_5591b876de1682a896ab9f09b3787676
#
_entry.id   5591b876de1682a896ab9f09b3787676
#
_cell.length_a   1.000
_cell.length_b   1.000
_cell.length_c   1.000
_cell.angle_alpha   90.00
_cell.angle_beta   90.00
_cell.angle_gamma   90.00
#
_symmetry.space_group_name_H-M   'P 1'
#
loop_
_entity.id
_entity.type
_entity.pdbx_description
1 polymer ?
#
loop_
_entity_poly.entity_id
_entity_poly.type
_entity_poly.pdbx_seq_one_letter_code
_entity_poly.pdbx_strand_id
1 'polypeptide(L)'
;MAKSAELTWLDALEAEESGDREAALGAAKKTVRIDPTHSDGWMGVARWTLPPETRGRQDMPDLQQSAKAMAALRKVVEIDPENFAAWRLGGVLLVDHLGMLEDGIRWWEARRAVAPYEVTPLIEQIGILVRLGYYEECASL
;
A
#
# COMPACT_ATOMS: atom_id res chain seq x y z
N MET A 1 -23.89 1.19 -22.72
CA MET A 1 -22.84 2.11 -22.30
C MET A 1 -21.98 1.52 -21.20
N ALA A 2 -20.66 1.73 -21.26
CA ALA A 2 -19.77 1.30 -20.20
C ALA A 2 -20.03 2.12 -18.93
N LYS A 3 -19.94 1.47 -17.77
CA LYS A 3 -20.03 2.17 -16.48
C LYS A 3 -18.83 3.12 -16.34
N SER A 4 -19.05 4.25 -15.68
CA SER A 4 -17.97 5.14 -15.29
C SER A 4 -17.11 4.48 -14.19
N ALA A 5 -15.89 4.98 -13.99
CA ALA A 5 -15.03 4.53 -12.91
C ALA A 5 -15.72 4.70 -11.54
N GLU A 6 -16.41 5.81 -11.33
CA GLU A 6 -17.11 6.10 -10.08
C GLU A 6 -18.21 5.06 -9.78
N LEU A 7 -19.02 4.70 -10.78
CA LEU A 7 -20.06 3.71 -10.59
C LEU A 7 -19.49 2.33 -10.35
N THR A 8 -18.39 1.98 -11.04
CA THR A 8 -17.71 0.71 -10.84
C THR A 8 -17.09 0.65 -9.45
N TRP A 9 -16.55 1.76 -8.96
CA TRP A 9 -16.01 1.85 -7.60
C TRP A 9 -17.10 1.67 -6.54
N LEU A 10 -18.30 2.23 -6.78
CA LEU A 10 -19.44 2.01 -5.89
C LEU A 10 -19.83 0.53 -5.84
N ASP A 11 -19.76 -0.19 -6.96
CA ASP A 11 -19.96 -1.64 -6.98
C ASP A 11 -18.95 -2.37 -6.09
N ALA A 12 -17.68 -1.91 -6.09
CA ALA A 12 -16.64 -2.48 -5.23
C ALA A 12 -16.95 -2.28 -3.75
N LEU A 13 -17.38 -1.08 -3.37
CA LEU A 13 -17.74 -0.77 -1.99
C LEU A 13 -18.95 -1.57 -1.53
N GLU A 14 -19.93 -1.73 -2.38
CA GLU A 14 -21.13 -2.53 -2.10
C GLU A 14 -20.78 -4.00 -1.91
N ALA A 15 -19.88 -4.55 -2.74
CA ALA A 15 -19.41 -5.92 -2.60
C ALA A 15 -18.64 -6.12 -1.29
N GLU A 16 -17.79 -5.18 -0.90
CA GLU A 16 -17.08 -5.22 0.39
C GLU A 16 -18.08 -5.25 1.55
N GLU A 17 -19.08 -4.38 1.49
CA GLU A 17 -20.11 -4.27 2.52
C GLU A 17 -20.90 -5.57 2.70
N SER A 18 -21.14 -6.30 1.61
CA SER A 18 -21.79 -7.60 1.64
C SER A 18 -20.85 -8.78 1.95
N GLY A 19 -19.56 -8.50 2.17
CA GLY A 19 -18.56 -9.50 2.54
C GLY A 19 -17.96 -10.27 1.37
N ASP A 20 -18.24 -9.87 0.14
CA ASP A 20 -17.69 -10.49 -1.07
C ASP A 20 -16.40 -9.82 -1.52
N ARG A 21 -15.28 -10.22 -0.92
CA ARG A 21 -13.97 -9.62 -1.22
C ARG A 21 -13.52 -9.89 -2.65
N GLU A 22 -13.84 -11.04 -3.20
CA GLU A 22 -13.47 -11.39 -4.57
C GLU A 22 -14.17 -10.47 -5.57
N ALA A 23 -15.47 -10.23 -5.38
CA ALA A 23 -16.23 -9.30 -6.20
C ALA A 23 -15.73 -7.85 -6.02
N ALA A 24 -15.39 -7.47 -4.78
CA ALA A 24 -14.82 -6.14 -4.49
C ALA A 24 -13.49 -5.94 -5.24
N LEU A 25 -12.60 -6.92 -5.19
CA LEU A 25 -11.32 -6.86 -5.90
C LEU A 25 -11.54 -6.78 -7.42
N GLY A 26 -12.43 -7.58 -7.96
CA GLY A 26 -12.78 -7.56 -9.39
C GLY A 26 -13.28 -6.19 -9.84
N ALA A 27 -14.16 -5.58 -9.06
CA ALA A 27 -14.69 -4.25 -9.34
C ALA A 27 -13.62 -3.16 -9.22
N ALA A 28 -12.73 -3.25 -8.22
CA ALA A 28 -11.62 -2.32 -8.07
C ALA A 28 -10.66 -2.40 -9.27
N LYS A 29 -10.35 -3.60 -9.75
CA LYS A 29 -9.53 -3.80 -10.95
C LYS A 29 -10.18 -3.17 -12.19
N LYS A 30 -11.49 -3.29 -12.34
CA LYS A 30 -12.23 -2.64 -13.44
C LYS A 30 -12.17 -1.12 -13.31
N THR A 31 -12.31 -0.60 -12.10
CA THR A 31 -12.25 0.83 -11.82
C THR A 31 -10.93 1.43 -12.32
N VAL A 32 -9.79 0.83 -11.97
CA VAL A 32 -8.49 1.34 -12.38
C VAL A 32 -8.17 1.10 -13.85
N ARG A 33 -8.85 0.15 -14.49
CA ARG A 33 -8.79 -0.03 -15.93
C ARG A 33 -9.50 1.08 -16.69
N ILE A 34 -10.65 1.52 -16.16
CA ILE A 34 -11.43 2.62 -16.72
C ILE A 34 -10.72 3.95 -16.47
N ASP A 35 -10.24 4.16 -15.24
CA ASP A 35 -9.52 5.37 -14.85
C ASP A 35 -8.25 5.00 -14.07
N PRO A 36 -7.09 4.94 -14.74
CA PRO A 36 -5.82 4.61 -14.09
C PRO A 36 -5.35 5.61 -13.03
N THR A 37 -6.00 6.78 -12.93
CA THR A 37 -5.70 7.80 -11.90
C THR A 37 -6.63 7.73 -10.69
N HIS A 38 -7.47 6.71 -10.60
CA HIS A 38 -8.41 6.53 -9.51
C HIS A 38 -7.67 5.94 -8.29
N SER A 39 -7.20 6.80 -7.39
CA SER A 39 -6.37 6.37 -6.25
C SER A 39 -7.10 5.42 -5.31
N ASP A 40 -8.39 5.66 -5.03
CA ASP A 40 -9.21 4.77 -4.20
C ASP A 40 -9.33 3.38 -4.82
N GLY A 41 -9.45 3.30 -6.14
CA GLY A 41 -9.47 2.04 -6.87
C GLY A 41 -8.19 1.25 -6.68
N TRP A 42 -7.04 1.89 -6.81
CA TRP A 42 -5.74 1.26 -6.55
C TRP A 42 -5.59 0.84 -5.09
N MET A 43 -6.04 1.67 -4.16
CA MET A 43 -6.04 1.32 -2.73
C MET A 43 -6.90 0.10 -2.45
N GLY A 44 -8.06 0.00 -3.10
CA GLY A 44 -8.94 -1.18 -3.03
C GLY A 44 -8.26 -2.43 -3.59
N VAL A 45 -7.57 -2.31 -4.73
CA VAL A 45 -6.80 -3.42 -5.31
C VAL A 45 -5.78 -3.94 -4.29
N ALA A 46 -5.01 -3.05 -3.66
CA ALA A 46 -4.04 -3.44 -2.63
C ALA A 46 -4.72 -4.12 -1.44
N ARG A 47 -5.74 -3.48 -0.90
CA ARG A 47 -6.44 -3.96 0.31
C ARG A 47 -7.07 -5.33 0.10
N TRP A 48 -7.77 -5.54 -1.01
CA TRP A 48 -8.51 -6.77 -1.25
C TRP A 48 -7.66 -7.89 -1.88
N THR A 49 -6.44 -7.57 -2.32
CA THR A 49 -5.45 -8.58 -2.69
C THR A 49 -4.84 -9.23 -1.44
N LEU A 50 -4.71 -8.46 -0.36
CA LEU A 50 -4.17 -8.95 0.90
C LEU A 50 -5.20 -9.79 1.67
N PRO A 51 -4.75 -10.72 2.55
CA PRO A 51 -5.66 -11.51 3.36
C PRO A 51 -6.55 -10.63 4.26
N PRO A 52 -7.79 -11.06 4.52
CA PRO A 52 -8.68 -10.32 5.41
C PRO A 52 -8.22 -10.41 6.86
N GLU A 53 -8.57 -9.40 7.65
CA GLU A 53 -8.44 -9.45 9.09
C GLU A 53 -9.56 -10.32 9.66
N THR A 54 -9.19 -11.36 10.40
CA THR A 54 -10.14 -12.28 11.04
C THR A 54 -9.87 -12.29 12.55
N ARG A 55 -10.89 -12.02 13.35
CA ARG A 55 -10.80 -11.99 14.83
C ARG A 55 -9.73 -11.04 15.36
N GLY A 56 -9.60 -9.85 14.73
CA GLY A 56 -8.59 -8.87 15.10
C GLY A 56 -7.17 -9.25 14.72
N ARG A 57 -7.01 -10.24 13.88
CA ARG A 57 -5.72 -10.72 13.42
C ARG A 57 -5.75 -10.90 11.91
N GLN A 58 -4.79 -10.28 11.22
CA GLN A 58 -4.62 -10.44 9.79
C GLN A 58 -3.71 -11.65 9.52
N ASP A 59 -4.12 -12.53 8.61
CA ASP A 59 -3.25 -13.60 8.14
C ASP A 59 -2.06 -13.00 7.38
N MET A 60 -0.91 -13.67 7.44
CA MET A 60 0.26 -13.20 6.70
C MET A 60 0.03 -13.38 5.19
N PRO A 61 0.23 -12.32 4.39
CA PRO A 61 0.16 -12.47 2.94
C PRO A 61 1.34 -13.29 2.44
N ASP A 62 1.13 -14.04 1.34
CA ASP A 62 2.23 -14.68 0.65
C ASP A 62 3.03 -13.66 -0.18
N LEU A 63 4.15 -14.08 -0.76
CA LEU A 63 5.01 -13.18 -1.54
C LEU A 63 4.28 -12.62 -2.78
N GLN A 64 3.44 -13.42 -3.42
CA GLN A 64 2.70 -12.98 -4.59
C GLN A 64 1.65 -11.94 -4.25
N GLN A 65 0.89 -12.15 -3.17
CA GLN A 65 -0.08 -11.18 -2.67
C GLN A 65 0.61 -9.87 -2.28
N SER A 66 1.74 -9.96 -1.57
CA SER A 66 2.52 -8.79 -1.15
C SER A 66 3.05 -8.00 -2.34
N ALA A 67 3.57 -8.68 -3.35
CA ALA A 67 4.09 -8.04 -4.55
C ALA A 67 2.99 -7.33 -5.35
N LYS A 68 1.83 -7.97 -5.52
CA LYS A 68 0.69 -7.38 -6.22
C LYS A 68 0.13 -6.17 -5.48
N ALA A 69 -0.03 -6.29 -4.16
CA ALA A 69 -0.48 -5.18 -3.34
C ALA A 69 0.51 -4.01 -3.39
N MET A 70 1.81 -4.31 -3.34
CA MET A 70 2.85 -3.29 -3.42
C MET A 70 2.81 -2.53 -4.75
N ALA A 71 2.61 -3.23 -5.86
CA ALA A 71 2.47 -2.61 -7.17
C ALA A 71 1.30 -1.61 -7.20
N ALA A 72 0.16 -1.97 -6.59
CA ALA A 72 -0.99 -1.08 -6.49
C ALA A 72 -0.70 0.13 -5.58
N LEU A 73 -0.01 -0.09 -4.46
CA LEU A 73 0.34 1.00 -3.53
C LEU A 73 1.31 2.00 -4.15
N ARG A 74 2.22 1.55 -5.01
CA ARG A 74 3.09 2.46 -5.76
C ARG A 74 2.27 3.40 -6.65
N LYS A 75 1.20 2.90 -7.25
CA LYS A 75 0.26 3.74 -8.00
C LYS A 75 -0.47 4.73 -7.11
N VAL A 76 -0.90 4.30 -5.93
CA VAL A 76 -1.59 5.20 -4.99
C VAL A 76 -0.71 6.39 -4.62
N VAL A 77 0.54 6.16 -4.21
CA VAL A 77 1.42 7.25 -3.76
C VAL A 77 1.89 8.14 -4.91
N GLU A 78 1.92 7.61 -6.12
CA GLU A 78 2.20 8.39 -7.32
C GLU A 78 1.06 9.37 -7.63
N ILE A 79 -0.18 8.92 -7.48
CA ILE A 79 -1.38 9.72 -7.75
C ILE A 79 -1.70 10.65 -6.57
N ASP A 80 -1.63 10.11 -5.36
CA ASP A 80 -1.97 10.82 -4.12
C ASP A 80 -0.86 10.65 -3.09
N PRO A 81 0.20 11.50 -3.16
CA PRO A 81 1.33 11.41 -2.23
C PRO A 81 0.97 11.70 -0.77
N GLU A 82 -0.21 12.29 -0.52
CA GLU A 82 -0.69 12.60 0.82
C GLU A 82 -1.37 11.41 1.52
N ASN A 83 -1.58 10.29 0.82
CA ASN A 83 -2.22 9.12 1.39
C ASN A 83 -1.26 8.37 2.32
N PHE A 84 -1.22 8.76 3.59
CA PHE A 84 -0.33 8.16 4.59
C PHE A 84 -0.60 6.67 4.79
N ALA A 85 -1.85 6.23 4.72
CA ALA A 85 -2.20 4.82 4.86
C ALA A 85 -1.50 3.95 3.80
N ALA A 86 -1.39 4.46 2.57
CA ALA A 86 -0.68 3.76 1.50
C ALA A 86 0.83 3.69 1.77
N TRP A 87 1.43 4.78 2.26
CA TRP A 87 2.85 4.79 2.63
C TRP A 87 3.14 3.78 3.74
N ARG A 88 2.31 3.78 4.77
CA ARG A 88 2.46 2.88 5.92
C ARG A 88 2.34 1.42 5.50
N LEU A 89 1.29 1.08 4.76
CA LEU A 89 1.07 -0.28 4.30
C LEU A 89 2.20 -0.75 3.38
N GLY A 90 2.64 0.11 2.46
CA GLY A 90 3.76 -0.19 1.57
C GLY A 90 5.06 -0.46 2.32
N GLY A 91 5.34 0.35 3.34
CA GLY A 91 6.51 0.14 4.20
C GLY A 91 6.49 -1.21 4.91
N VAL A 92 5.33 -1.59 5.46
CA VAL A 92 5.15 -2.90 6.10
C VAL A 92 5.36 -4.04 5.09
N LEU A 93 4.78 -3.94 3.91
CA LEU A 93 4.92 -4.98 2.88
C LEU A 93 6.37 -5.14 2.43
N LEU A 94 7.08 -4.04 2.16
CA LEU A 94 8.46 -4.08 1.72
C LEU A 94 9.39 -4.67 2.77
N VAL A 95 9.25 -4.25 4.02
CA VAL A 95 10.17 -4.60 5.11
C VAL A 95 9.81 -5.95 5.74
N ASP A 96 8.54 -6.11 6.15
CA ASP A 96 8.16 -7.25 6.97
C ASP A 96 7.73 -8.48 6.17
N HIS A 97 7.19 -8.30 4.96
CA HIS A 97 6.67 -9.41 4.16
C HIS A 97 7.53 -9.75 2.95
N LEU A 98 8.09 -8.77 2.27
CA LEU A 98 8.96 -8.99 1.12
C LEU A 98 10.44 -9.06 1.48
N GLY A 99 10.82 -8.56 2.66
CA GLY A 99 12.22 -8.53 3.09
C GLY A 99 13.11 -7.63 2.25
N MET A 100 12.54 -6.69 1.53
CA MET A 100 13.23 -5.75 0.64
C MET A 100 13.63 -4.49 1.43
N LEU A 101 14.59 -4.65 2.34
CA LEU A 101 14.94 -3.62 3.31
C LEU A 101 15.47 -2.34 2.66
N GLU A 102 16.32 -2.47 1.65
CA GLU A 102 16.86 -1.29 0.96
C GLU A 102 15.77 -0.53 0.19
N ASP A 103 14.81 -1.25 -0.42
CA ASP A 103 13.65 -0.62 -1.03
C ASP A 103 12.76 0.06 0.01
N GLY A 104 12.68 -0.51 1.21
CA GLY A 104 11.99 0.10 2.33
C GLY A 104 12.60 1.45 2.72
N ILE A 105 13.93 1.55 2.75
CA ILE A 105 14.63 2.80 3.00
C ILE A 105 14.26 3.84 1.95
N ARG A 106 14.34 3.47 0.67
CA ARG A 106 14.00 4.37 -0.44
C ARG A 106 12.53 4.80 -0.40
N TRP A 107 11.66 3.90 -0.02
CA TRP A 107 10.23 4.17 0.15
C TRP A 107 9.98 5.27 1.17
N TRP A 108 10.57 5.15 2.35
CA TRP A 108 10.41 6.14 3.41
C TRP A 108 11.16 7.44 3.12
N GLU A 109 12.28 7.37 2.41
CA GLU A 109 12.99 8.55 1.94
C GLU A 109 12.10 9.37 0.97
N ALA A 110 11.39 8.70 0.07
CA ALA A 110 10.43 9.36 -0.82
C ALA A 110 9.31 10.05 -0.03
N ARG A 111 8.82 9.42 1.04
CA ARG A 111 7.83 10.06 1.92
C ARG A 111 8.42 11.29 2.62
N ARG A 112 9.67 11.24 3.06
CA ARG A 112 10.33 12.40 3.67
C ARG A 112 10.44 13.57 2.70
N ALA A 113 10.64 13.30 1.44
CA ALA A 113 10.67 14.35 0.41
C ALA A 113 9.31 15.06 0.27
N VAL A 114 8.21 14.31 0.46
CA VAL A 114 6.84 14.88 0.40
C VAL A 114 6.47 15.59 1.70
N ALA A 115 6.87 15.04 2.84
CA ALA A 115 6.48 15.54 4.16
C ALA A 115 7.69 15.56 5.11
N PRO A 116 8.64 16.49 4.92
CA PRO A 116 9.90 16.49 5.66
C PRO A 116 9.75 16.76 7.16
N TYR A 117 8.60 17.27 7.58
CA TYR A 117 8.30 17.53 9.00
C TYR A 117 7.73 16.33 9.75
N GLU A 118 7.42 15.23 9.06
CA GLU A 118 6.93 14.01 9.70
C GLU A 118 8.10 13.22 10.31
N VAL A 119 7.89 12.70 11.51
CA VAL A 119 8.90 11.91 12.24
C VAL A 119 8.85 10.44 11.85
N THR A 120 7.67 9.92 11.54
CA THR A 120 7.47 8.49 11.24
C THR A 120 8.42 7.94 10.17
N PRO A 121 8.59 8.58 9.00
CA PRO A 121 9.52 8.06 7.98
C PRO A 121 10.95 7.94 8.48
N LEU A 122 11.40 8.89 9.29
CA LEU A 122 12.73 8.87 9.86
C LEU A 122 12.90 7.69 10.83
N ILE A 123 11.93 7.47 11.70
CA ILE A 123 11.93 6.36 12.64
C ILE A 123 11.98 5.03 11.89
N GLU A 124 11.18 4.89 10.85
CA GLU A 124 11.15 3.66 10.03
C GLU A 124 12.49 3.42 9.33
N GLN A 125 13.10 4.47 8.76
CA GLN A 125 14.44 4.36 8.15
C GLN A 125 15.49 3.94 9.15
N ILE A 126 15.50 4.52 10.34
CA ILE A 126 16.44 4.16 11.42
C ILE A 126 16.27 2.68 11.77
N GLY A 127 15.03 2.21 11.94
CA GLY A 127 14.75 0.82 12.25
C GLY A 127 15.28 -0.14 11.19
N ILE A 128 15.13 0.20 9.92
CA ILE A 128 15.63 -0.61 8.81
C ILE A 128 17.16 -0.61 8.81
N LEU A 129 17.80 0.54 8.97
CA LEU A 129 19.26 0.65 8.99
C LEU A 129 19.87 -0.14 10.15
N VAL A 130 19.23 -0.12 11.31
CA VAL A 130 19.66 -0.95 12.45
C VAL A 130 19.60 -2.43 12.09
N ARG A 131 18.52 -2.87 11.45
CA ARG A 131 18.37 -4.28 11.01
C ARG A 131 19.42 -4.67 9.97
N LEU A 132 19.86 -3.71 9.14
CA LEU A 132 20.93 -3.93 8.16
C LEU A 132 22.34 -3.80 8.77
N GLY A 133 22.46 -3.31 10.00
CA GLY A 133 23.73 -3.12 10.68
C GLY A 133 24.44 -1.80 10.33
N TYR A 134 23.76 -0.84 9.75
CA TYR A 134 24.31 0.46 9.35
C TYR A 134 24.12 1.52 10.44
N TYR A 135 24.74 1.27 11.62
CA TYR A 135 24.54 2.14 12.78
C TYR A 135 25.06 3.56 12.60
N GLU A 136 26.16 3.72 11.86
CA GLU A 136 26.77 5.03 11.60
C GLU A 136 25.84 5.88 10.73
N GLU A 137 25.20 5.28 9.73
CA GLU A 137 24.25 5.95 8.86
C GLU A 137 23.02 6.41 9.63
N CYS A 138 22.61 5.68 10.65
CA CYS A 138 21.52 6.12 11.54
C CYS A 138 21.84 7.45 12.23
N ALA A 139 23.08 7.63 12.66
CA ALA A 139 23.50 8.86 13.34
C ALA A 139 23.52 10.07 12.41
N SER A 140 23.59 9.88 11.09
CA SER A 140 23.61 10.95 10.11
C SER A 140 22.22 11.36 9.58
N LEU A 141 21.19 10.61 9.89
CA LEU A 141 19.81 10.94 9.52
C LEU A 141 19.24 12.05 10.42
#